data_94c67993bc09b95d4cc3d37f96ea6d99
#
_entry.id   94c67993bc09b95d4cc3d37f96ea6d99
#
_cell.length_a   1.000
_cell.length_b   1.000
_cell.length_c   1.000
_cell.angle_alpha   90.00
_cell.angle_beta   90.00
_cell.angle_gamma   90.00
#
_symmetry.space_group_name_H-M   'P 1'
#
loop_
_entity.id
_entity.type
_entity.pdbx_description
1 polymer ?
#
loop_
_entity_poly.entity_id
_entity_poly.type
_entity_poly.pdbx_seq_one_letter_code
_entity_poly.pdbx_strand_id
1 'polypeptide(L)'
;MWIFELLYFVYFFVRLRLETGLYTKEEYKKLLTIRARKLSKRYNMKIYVHGKPQPGFLAANHTSYLDPVVVIALKAGGAVSKIEVKDYLLFGPIAKKVGMLWVKRENKKSRTGVINQLNQWNAAKDPLWIFPEGTTSTYGDLDPFKMGVFKAAENTGHMIQPLVFCYDNPLVDWGRTGKEKDLFTSIIDFYKDNIRTNVYCFWMEPMKVGPGEAQMKADELHKKMLIYIKRFERPRDE
;
A
#
# COMPACT_ATOMS: atom_id res chain seq x y z
N MET A 1 -13.19 18.86 19.55
CA MET A 1 -13.17 17.40 19.32
C MET A 1 -12.06 17.00 18.31
N TRP A 2 -11.97 17.59 17.13
CA TRP A 2 -10.94 17.28 16.12
C TRP A 2 -9.47 17.51 16.57
N ILE A 3 -9.20 18.49 17.45
CA ILE A 3 -7.87 18.76 18.00
C ILE A 3 -7.35 17.55 18.78
N PHE A 4 -8.21 16.88 19.56
CA PHE A 4 -7.82 15.68 20.31
C PHE A 4 -7.47 14.51 19.38
N GLU A 5 -8.15 14.39 18.23
CA GLU A 5 -7.84 13.35 17.24
C GLU A 5 -6.50 13.64 16.53
N LEU A 6 -6.24 14.90 16.21
CA LEU A 6 -4.95 15.31 15.66
C LEU A 6 -3.81 15.04 16.66
N LEU A 7 -4.00 15.41 17.93
CA LEU A 7 -3.02 15.15 19.00
C LEU A 7 -2.80 13.64 19.20
N TYR A 8 -3.87 12.85 19.14
CA TYR A 8 -3.74 11.39 19.18
C TYR A 8 -2.99 10.83 17.99
N PHE A 9 -3.22 11.33 16.79
CA PHE A 9 -2.51 10.93 15.59
C PHE A 9 -1.00 11.24 15.70
N VAL A 10 -0.66 12.46 16.11
CA VAL A 10 0.75 12.85 16.34
C VAL A 10 1.37 11.96 17.43
N TYR A 11 0.70 11.80 18.58
CA TYR A 11 1.16 10.92 19.65
C TYR A 11 1.39 9.49 19.16
N PHE A 12 0.47 8.97 18.36
CA PHE A 12 0.58 7.61 17.78
C PHE A 12 1.86 7.43 16.97
N PHE A 13 2.18 8.37 16.08
CA PHE A 13 3.39 8.30 15.25
C PHE A 13 4.67 8.59 16.03
N VAL A 14 4.64 9.53 16.98
CA VAL A 14 5.77 9.75 17.91
C VAL A 14 6.08 8.47 18.68
N ARG A 15 5.08 7.83 19.23
CA ARG A 15 5.24 6.57 19.94
C ARG A 15 5.82 5.47 19.04
N LEU A 16 5.28 5.29 17.83
CA LEU A 16 5.81 4.34 16.88
C LEU A 16 7.28 4.60 16.55
N ARG A 17 7.64 5.86 16.37
CA ARG A 17 9.03 6.25 16.10
C ARG A 17 9.96 5.92 17.28
N LEU A 18 9.57 6.22 18.49
CA LEU A 18 10.37 5.91 19.69
C LEU A 18 10.57 4.40 19.87
N GLU A 19 9.56 3.62 19.52
CA GLU A 19 9.60 2.15 19.63
C GLU A 19 10.46 1.46 18.56
N THR A 20 10.94 2.17 17.52
CA THR A 20 11.82 1.56 16.49
C THR A 20 13.09 0.97 17.05
N GLY A 21 13.62 1.52 18.15
CA GLY A 21 14.82 1.04 18.84
C GLY A 21 14.59 -0.10 19.84
N LEU A 22 13.33 -0.33 20.24
CA LEU A 22 13.00 -1.27 21.34
C LEU A 22 12.71 -2.69 20.88
N TYR A 23 12.40 -2.89 19.61
CA TYR A 23 11.96 -4.16 19.06
C TYR A 23 12.86 -4.63 17.91
N THR A 24 12.96 -5.92 17.68
CA THR A 24 13.50 -6.47 16.43
C THR A 24 12.62 -6.06 15.25
N LYS A 25 13.11 -6.21 14.02
CA LYS A 25 12.34 -5.88 12.81
C LYS A 25 11.00 -6.65 12.76
N GLU A 26 11.03 -7.93 13.10
CA GLU A 26 9.85 -8.80 13.00
C GLU A 26 8.83 -8.52 14.12
N GLU A 27 9.29 -8.29 15.35
CA GLU A 27 8.41 -7.85 16.45
C GLU A 27 7.76 -6.52 16.14
N TYR A 28 8.54 -5.58 15.58
CA TYR A 28 8.04 -4.27 15.21
C TYR A 28 6.96 -4.33 14.12
N LYS A 29 7.12 -5.20 13.10
CA LYS A 29 6.08 -5.44 12.09
C LYS A 29 4.80 -6.00 12.70
N LYS A 30 4.89 -6.96 13.63
CA LYS A 30 3.72 -7.48 14.35
C LYS A 30 3.02 -6.38 15.15
N LEU A 31 3.79 -5.56 15.87
CA LEU A 31 3.28 -4.41 16.61
C LEU A 31 2.56 -3.42 15.71
N LEU A 32 3.17 -3.07 14.56
CA LEU A 32 2.57 -2.16 13.58
C LEU A 32 1.23 -2.70 13.06
N THR A 33 1.16 -4.00 12.73
CA THR A 33 -0.10 -4.61 12.27
C THR A 33 -1.21 -4.48 13.32
N ILE A 34 -0.91 -4.78 14.58
CA ILE A 34 -1.89 -4.64 15.67
C ILE A 34 -2.34 -3.19 15.82
N ARG A 35 -1.40 -2.25 15.76
CA ARG A 35 -1.70 -0.82 15.93
C ARG A 35 -2.45 -0.23 14.74
N ALA A 36 -2.12 -0.61 13.52
CA ALA A 36 -2.85 -0.19 12.33
C ALA A 36 -4.31 -0.66 12.37
N ARG A 37 -4.57 -1.89 12.84
CA ARG A 37 -5.93 -2.40 13.06
C ARG A 37 -6.70 -1.61 14.12
N LYS A 38 -6.03 -1.21 15.22
CA LYS A 38 -6.65 -0.35 16.24
C LYS A 38 -6.93 1.04 15.69
N LEU A 39 -6.01 1.60 14.92
CA LEU A 39 -6.15 2.89 14.26
C LEU A 39 -7.33 2.88 13.28
N SER A 40 -7.43 1.86 12.43
CA SER A 40 -8.54 1.69 11.49
C SER A 40 -9.89 1.69 12.22
N LYS A 41 -10.02 0.92 13.31
CA LYS A 41 -11.25 0.90 14.13
C LYS A 41 -11.57 2.26 14.74
N ARG A 42 -10.56 2.98 15.27
CA ARG A 42 -10.74 4.29 15.84
C ARG A 42 -11.30 5.30 14.86
N TYR A 43 -10.85 5.22 13.61
CA TYR A 43 -11.27 6.12 12.54
C TYR A 43 -12.41 5.57 11.68
N ASN A 44 -13.25 4.75 12.30
CA ASN A 44 -14.47 4.21 11.68
C ASN A 44 -14.24 3.50 10.34
N MET A 45 -13.01 2.99 10.14
CA MET A 45 -12.63 2.24 8.93
C MET A 45 -12.73 0.74 9.21
N LYS A 46 -13.58 0.05 8.46
CA LYS A 46 -13.78 -1.40 8.55
C LYS A 46 -13.16 -2.10 7.35
N ILE A 47 -12.24 -3.04 7.62
CA ILE A 47 -11.51 -3.78 6.59
C ILE A 47 -12.13 -5.17 6.47
N TYR A 48 -12.67 -5.47 5.30
CA TYR A 48 -13.19 -6.79 4.92
C TYR A 48 -12.17 -7.50 4.04
N VAL A 49 -11.82 -8.74 4.38
CA VAL A 49 -10.77 -9.49 3.68
C VAL A 49 -11.37 -10.74 3.05
N HIS A 50 -11.20 -10.87 1.75
CA HIS A 50 -11.60 -12.02 0.96
C HIS A 50 -10.35 -12.75 0.44
N GLY A 51 -10.29 -14.06 0.65
CA GLY A 51 -9.12 -14.87 0.30
C GLY A 51 -8.00 -14.81 1.34
N LYS A 52 -6.85 -15.36 0.99
CA LYS A 52 -5.65 -15.44 1.84
C LYS A 52 -4.40 -15.17 1.00
N PRO A 53 -3.40 -14.41 1.54
CA PRO A 53 -2.17 -14.17 0.81
C PRO A 53 -1.30 -15.43 0.74
N GLN A 54 -0.67 -15.62 -0.40
CA GLN A 54 0.42 -16.57 -0.60
C GLN A 54 1.78 -15.84 -0.51
N PRO A 55 2.89 -16.55 -0.24
CA PRO A 55 4.22 -15.97 -0.27
C PRO A 55 4.57 -15.38 -1.64
N GLY A 56 5.18 -14.19 -1.64
CA GLY A 56 5.57 -13.49 -2.87
C GLY A 56 5.65 -11.97 -2.69
N PHE A 57 5.87 -11.26 -3.79
CA PHE A 57 5.72 -9.82 -3.84
C PHE A 57 4.24 -9.45 -3.76
N LEU A 58 3.87 -8.60 -2.82
CA LEU A 58 2.48 -8.19 -2.60
C LEU A 58 2.18 -6.98 -3.50
N ALA A 59 1.40 -7.17 -4.56
CA ALA A 59 1.07 -6.13 -5.53
C ALA A 59 -0.38 -5.66 -5.36
N ALA A 60 -0.59 -4.37 -5.08
CA ALA A 60 -1.92 -3.80 -4.89
C ALA A 60 -2.15 -2.55 -5.76
N ASN A 61 -3.40 -2.26 -6.11
CA ASN A 61 -3.76 -0.95 -6.65
C ASN A 61 -3.57 0.15 -5.61
N HIS A 62 -3.42 1.39 -6.04
CA HIS A 62 -3.16 2.53 -5.17
C HIS A 62 -4.14 3.66 -5.47
N THR A 63 -5.16 3.81 -4.64
CA THR A 63 -6.25 4.74 -4.85
C THR A 63 -6.33 5.80 -3.75
N SER A 64 -5.90 5.44 -2.53
CA SER A 64 -6.15 6.23 -1.34
C SER A 64 -4.89 6.53 -0.54
N TYR A 65 -4.87 7.67 0.14
CA TYR A 65 -3.89 7.96 1.19
C TYR A 65 -4.04 7.02 2.42
N LEU A 66 -5.15 6.27 2.50
CA LEU A 66 -5.37 5.25 3.54
C LEU A 66 -4.74 3.90 3.21
N ASP A 67 -4.35 3.65 1.95
CA ASP A 67 -3.77 2.37 1.53
C ASP A 67 -2.58 1.93 2.40
N PRO A 68 -1.64 2.81 2.82
CA PRO A 68 -0.56 2.43 3.74
C PRO A 68 -1.06 1.87 5.06
N VAL A 69 -2.15 2.42 5.61
CA VAL A 69 -2.77 1.92 6.85
C VAL A 69 -3.39 0.55 6.63
N VAL A 70 -4.08 0.37 5.49
CA VAL A 70 -4.73 -0.90 5.12
C VAL A 70 -3.68 -2.00 4.94
N VAL A 71 -2.62 -1.78 4.15
CA VAL A 71 -1.58 -2.80 3.92
C VAL A 71 -0.88 -3.19 5.22
N ILE A 72 -0.60 -2.22 6.11
CA ILE A 72 -0.01 -2.48 7.42
C ILE A 72 -0.99 -3.27 8.31
N ALA A 73 -2.29 -2.95 8.29
CA ALA A 73 -3.32 -3.67 9.05
C ALA A 73 -3.51 -5.11 8.56
N LEU A 74 -3.32 -5.37 7.27
CA LEU A 74 -3.32 -6.71 6.70
C LEU A 74 -2.04 -7.48 7.08
N LYS A 75 -0.88 -6.93 6.73
CA LYS A 75 0.42 -7.51 7.00
C LYS A 75 1.51 -6.45 6.87
N ALA A 76 2.05 -5.97 7.99
CA ALA A 76 3.16 -5.03 7.95
C ALA A 76 4.40 -5.66 7.29
N GLY A 77 5.05 -4.89 6.42
CA GLY A 77 6.24 -5.30 5.67
C GLY A 77 6.97 -4.11 5.09
N GLY A 78 8.02 -4.35 4.33
CA GLY A 78 8.64 -3.35 3.49
C GLY A 78 7.69 -2.88 2.39
N ALA A 79 8.01 -1.77 1.76
CA ALA A 79 7.33 -1.30 0.57
C ALA A 79 8.27 -0.49 -0.32
N VAL A 80 7.91 -0.30 -1.59
CA VAL A 80 8.60 0.64 -2.48
C VAL A 80 7.92 2.00 -2.35
N SER A 81 8.68 3.03 -1.98
CA SER A 81 8.17 4.39 -1.76
C SER A 81 9.05 5.45 -2.41
N LYS A 82 8.50 6.65 -2.58
CA LYS A 82 9.28 7.83 -3.01
C LYS A 82 10.35 8.16 -1.98
N ILE A 83 11.53 8.60 -2.46
CA ILE A 83 12.67 8.91 -1.59
C ILE A 83 12.38 10.05 -0.62
N GLU A 84 11.51 10.99 -0.99
CA GLU A 84 11.15 12.15 -0.16
C GLU A 84 10.51 11.73 1.17
N VAL A 85 9.83 10.58 1.21
CA VAL A 85 9.21 10.04 2.44
C VAL A 85 10.26 9.63 3.49
N LYS A 86 11.50 9.34 3.03
CA LYS A 86 12.62 8.99 3.91
C LYS A 86 12.94 10.09 4.91
N ASP A 87 12.78 11.34 4.49
CA ASP A 87 13.20 12.53 5.25
C ASP A 87 12.07 13.04 6.17
N TYR A 88 10.89 12.41 6.15
CA TYR A 88 9.82 12.77 7.07
C TYR A 88 10.17 12.35 8.51
N LEU A 89 10.19 13.34 9.41
CA LEU A 89 10.66 13.20 10.80
C LEU A 89 10.05 12.02 11.56
N LEU A 90 8.76 11.78 11.40
CA LEU A 90 8.05 10.71 12.09
C LEU A 90 8.06 9.39 11.29
N PHE A 91 7.89 9.47 9.97
CA PHE A 91 7.71 8.29 9.11
C PHE A 91 9.03 7.66 8.67
N GLY A 92 10.07 8.45 8.39
CA GLY A 92 11.34 7.96 7.87
C GLY A 92 11.96 6.84 8.71
N PRO A 93 12.13 7.00 10.04
CA PRO A 93 12.66 5.95 10.91
C PRO A 93 11.79 4.70 10.97
N ILE A 94 10.46 4.86 10.99
CA ILE A 94 9.50 3.75 10.95
C ILE A 94 9.66 2.97 9.65
N ALA A 95 9.66 3.68 8.52
CA ALA A 95 9.82 3.12 7.19
C ALA A 95 11.15 2.38 7.02
N LYS A 96 12.26 2.95 7.52
CA LYS A 96 13.57 2.29 7.57
C LYS A 96 13.52 0.98 8.37
N LYS A 97 12.87 0.99 9.54
CA LYS A 97 12.75 -0.19 10.42
C LYS A 97 12.02 -1.35 9.76
N VAL A 98 10.98 -1.10 8.98
CA VAL A 98 10.23 -2.17 8.29
C VAL A 98 10.88 -2.63 6.98
N GLY A 99 11.91 -1.94 6.49
CA GLY A 99 12.64 -2.30 5.27
C GLY A 99 12.06 -1.65 4.01
N MET A 100 11.75 -0.35 4.06
CA MET A 100 11.29 0.40 2.90
C MET A 100 12.40 0.52 1.85
N LEU A 101 12.05 0.33 0.57
CA LEU A 101 12.90 0.59 -0.58
C LEU A 101 12.56 1.96 -1.19
N TRP A 102 13.59 2.75 -1.52
CA TRP A 102 13.42 4.13 -1.93
C TRP A 102 13.69 4.33 -3.41
N VAL A 103 12.79 5.05 -4.09
CA VAL A 103 12.90 5.34 -5.52
C VAL A 103 12.78 6.83 -5.81
N LYS A 104 13.70 7.36 -6.60
CA LYS A 104 13.54 8.60 -7.36
C LYS A 104 12.89 8.25 -8.70
N ARG A 105 11.58 8.52 -8.85
CA ARG A 105 10.80 8.04 -10.00
C ARG A 105 11.29 8.60 -11.34
N GLU A 106 11.77 9.84 -11.34
CA GLU A 106 12.28 10.55 -12.51
C GLU A 106 13.68 10.07 -12.94
N ASN A 107 14.39 9.35 -12.08
CA ASN A 107 15.76 8.91 -12.31
C ASN A 107 15.82 7.44 -12.73
N LYS A 108 16.26 7.18 -13.99
CA LYS A 108 16.39 5.82 -14.55
C LYS A 108 17.32 4.92 -13.73
N LYS A 109 18.47 5.45 -13.27
CA LYS A 109 19.43 4.71 -12.42
C LYS A 109 18.79 4.30 -11.09
N SER A 110 18.01 5.21 -10.48
CA SER A 110 17.30 4.90 -9.23
C SER A 110 16.26 3.80 -9.44
N ARG A 111 15.49 3.85 -10.52
CA ARG A 111 14.52 2.78 -10.86
C ARG A 111 15.20 1.43 -11.07
N THR A 112 16.32 1.39 -11.78
CA THR A 112 17.13 0.16 -11.95
C THR A 112 17.69 -0.32 -10.62
N GLY A 113 18.16 0.60 -9.76
CA GLY A 113 18.65 0.27 -8.42
C GLY A 113 17.59 -0.39 -7.55
N VAL A 114 16.33 0.06 -7.63
CA VAL A 114 15.22 -0.59 -6.91
C VAL A 114 14.97 -2.01 -7.45
N ILE A 115 15.00 -2.23 -8.76
CA ILE A 115 14.86 -3.58 -9.33
C ILE A 115 15.95 -4.51 -8.79
N ASN A 116 17.19 -4.04 -8.70
CA ASN A 116 18.29 -4.83 -8.13
C ASN A 116 18.05 -5.16 -6.64
N GLN A 117 17.49 -4.23 -5.86
CA GLN A 117 17.10 -4.49 -4.47
C GLN A 117 15.93 -5.49 -4.39
N LEU A 118 14.95 -5.41 -5.29
CA LEU A 118 13.87 -6.39 -5.39
C LEU A 118 14.39 -7.79 -5.73
N ASN A 119 15.38 -7.90 -6.63
CA ASN A 119 16.01 -9.17 -6.97
C ASN A 119 16.73 -9.83 -5.79
N GLN A 120 17.19 -9.04 -4.82
CA GLN A 120 17.84 -9.53 -3.60
C GLN A 120 16.86 -9.76 -2.44
N TRP A 121 15.59 -9.35 -2.61
CA TRP A 121 14.60 -9.46 -1.56
C TRP A 121 14.00 -10.85 -1.48
N ASN A 122 13.99 -11.45 -0.30
CA ASN A 122 13.33 -12.73 -0.11
C ASN A 122 11.83 -12.55 0.15
N ALA A 123 11.07 -12.36 -0.92
CA ALA A 123 9.63 -12.11 -0.87
C ALA A 123 8.82 -13.29 -0.28
N ALA A 124 9.39 -14.49 -0.23
CA ALA A 124 8.74 -15.64 0.41
C ALA A 124 8.74 -15.54 1.94
N LYS A 125 9.77 -14.91 2.53
CA LYS A 125 9.93 -14.78 3.99
C LYS A 125 9.53 -13.41 4.52
N ASP A 126 9.84 -12.35 3.78
CA ASP A 126 9.65 -10.96 4.19
C ASP A 126 8.63 -10.27 3.27
N PRO A 127 7.43 -9.91 3.76
CA PRO A 127 6.45 -9.23 2.93
C PRO A 127 6.98 -7.91 2.38
N LEU A 128 6.82 -7.71 1.06
CA LEU A 128 7.16 -6.47 0.39
C LEU A 128 5.99 -6.00 -0.46
N TRP A 129 5.43 -4.86 -0.09
CA TRP A 129 4.32 -4.23 -0.79
C TRP A 129 4.79 -3.36 -1.95
N ILE A 130 4.11 -3.49 -3.06
CA ILE A 130 4.39 -2.72 -4.27
C ILE A 130 3.07 -2.25 -4.84
N PHE A 131 3.00 -0.98 -5.18
CA PHE A 131 1.92 -0.38 -5.94
C PHE A 131 2.41 -0.22 -7.38
N PRO A 132 2.04 -1.12 -8.31
CA PRO A 132 2.67 -1.16 -9.65
C PRO A 132 2.37 0.08 -10.48
N GLU A 133 1.30 0.79 -10.20
CA GLU A 133 0.97 2.08 -10.84
C GLU A 133 2.08 3.13 -10.61
N GLY A 134 2.75 3.04 -9.48
CA GLY A 134 3.81 3.98 -9.10
C GLY A 134 3.29 5.37 -8.72
N THR A 135 2.00 5.57 -8.69
CA THR A 135 1.27 6.76 -8.21
C THR A 135 -0.11 6.33 -7.74
N THR A 136 -0.87 7.22 -7.13
CA THR A 136 -2.28 6.98 -6.84
C THR A 136 -3.14 7.25 -8.07
N SER A 137 -3.99 6.31 -8.43
CA SER A 137 -5.00 6.45 -9.49
C SER A 137 -6.27 7.09 -8.96
N THR A 138 -7.14 7.52 -9.88
CA THR A 138 -8.47 8.01 -9.56
C THR A 138 -9.37 6.87 -9.12
N TYR A 139 -10.28 7.14 -8.18
CA TYR A 139 -11.29 6.19 -7.73
C TYR A 139 -12.03 5.57 -8.91
N GLY A 140 -12.15 4.25 -8.88
CA GLY A 140 -12.77 3.49 -9.95
C GLY A 140 -11.94 3.25 -11.19
N ASP A 141 -10.71 3.71 -11.20
CA ASP A 141 -9.78 3.50 -12.31
C ASP A 141 -8.46 2.89 -11.84
N LEU A 142 -7.61 2.55 -12.78
CA LEU A 142 -6.34 1.89 -12.53
C LEU A 142 -5.32 2.36 -13.59
N ASP A 143 -4.27 3.02 -13.14
CA ASP A 143 -3.19 3.47 -14.01
C ASP A 143 -2.36 2.29 -14.56
N PRO A 144 -1.73 2.44 -15.74
CA PRO A 144 -0.87 1.41 -16.31
C PRO A 144 0.26 0.99 -15.38
N PHE A 145 0.49 -0.32 -15.27
CA PHE A 145 1.49 -0.88 -14.37
C PHE A 145 2.92 -0.65 -14.85
N LYS A 146 3.79 -0.27 -13.92
CA LYS A 146 5.24 -0.19 -14.12
C LYS A 146 5.88 -1.58 -13.99
N MET A 147 6.90 -1.81 -14.77
CA MET A 147 7.53 -3.11 -14.93
C MET A 147 8.37 -3.63 -13.75
N GLY A 148 8.58 -2.81 -12.72
CA GLY A 148 9.55 -3.10 -11.65
C GLY A 148 9.34 -4.45 -10.97
N VAL A 149 8.15 -4.70 -10.44
CA VAL A 149 7.83 -5.96 -9.74
C VAL A 149 7.78 -7.16 -10.68
N PHE A 150 7.29 -6.97 -11.92
CA PHE A 150 7.19 -8.06 -12.90
C PHE A 150 8.58 -8.54 -13.35
N LYS A 151 9.51 -7.60 -13.60
CA LYS A 151 10.92 -7.94 -13.89
C LYS A 151 11.61 -8.58 -12.70
N ALA A 152 11.34 -8.11 -11.48
CA ALA A 152 11.90 -8.75 -10.30
C ALA A 152 11.36 -10.18 -10.12
N ALA A 153 10.07 -10.40 -10.33
CA ALA A 153 9.47 -11.74 -10.27
C ALA A 153 10.03 -12.67 -11.36
N GLU A 154 10.17 -12.18 -12.59
CA GLU A 154 10.82 -12.89 -13.69
C GLU A 154 12.26 -13.32 -13.34
N ASN A 155 13.06 -12.40 -12.78
CA ASN A 155 14.46 -12.64 -12.47
C ASN A 155 14.66 -13.59 -11.28
N THR A 156 13.76 -13.57 -10.30
CA THR A 156 13.93 -14.29 -9.02
C THR A 156 13.09 -15.55 -8.92
N GLY A 157 12.09 -15.73 -9.79
CA GLY A 157 11.09 -16.79 -9.69
C GLY A 157 10.10 -16.63 -8.54
N HIS A 158 10.16 -15.52 -7.78
CA HIS A 158 9.14 -15.24 -6.76
C HIS A 158 7.78 -14.96 -7.40
N MET A 159 6.74 -15.46 -6.75
CA MET A 159 5.36 -15.17 -7.17
C MET A 159 5.02 -13.69 -6.94
N ILE A 160 4.12 -13.16 -7.73
CA ILE A 160 3.39 -11.94 -7.41
C ILE A 160 2.07 -12.35 -6.79
N GLN A 161 1.77 -11.86 -5.60
CA GLN A 161 0.49 -12.04 -4.91
C GLN A 161 -0.34 -10.76 -5.05
N PRO A 162 -1.33 -10.73 -5.94
CA PRO A 162 -2.14 -9.53 -6.16
C PRO A 162 -3.19 -9.33 -5.07
N LEU A 163 -3.48 -8.08 -4.78
CA LEU A 163 -4.55 -7.64 -3.90
C LEU A 163 -5.29 -6.46 -4.53
N VAL A 164 -6.62 -6.52 -4.56
CA VAL A 164 -7.45 -5.38 -4.99
C VAL A 164 -8.06 -4.72 -3.76
N PHE A 165 -7.89 -3.41 -3.63
CA PHE A 165 -8.61 -2.57 -2.69
C PHE A 165 -9.80 -1.90 -3.39
N CYS A 166 -10.97 -1.97 -2.75
CA CYS A 166 -12.14 -1.20 -3.13
C CYS A 166 -12.67 -0.49 -1.89
N TYR A 167 -12.89 0.80 -2.00
CA TYR A 167 -13.47 1.63 -0.95
C TYR A 167 -14.93 1.91 -1.28
N ASP A 168 -15.82 1.96 -0.29
CA ASP A 168 -17.21 2.39 -0.49
C ASP A 168 -17.40 3.90 -0.32
N ASN A 169 -16.34 4.61 0.06
CA ASN A 169 -16.34 6.03 0.29
C ASN A 169 -15.44 6.74 -0.74
N PRO A 170 -15.99 7.48 -1.71
CA PRO A 170 -15.21 8.20 -2.72
C PRO A 170 -14.41 9.38 -2.16
N LEU A 171 -14.67 9.84 -0.94
CA LEU A 171 -13.93 10.94 -0.31
C LEU A 171 -12.50 10.56 0.09
N VAL A 172 -12.19 9.26 0.14
CA VAL A 172 -10.83 8.77 0.40
C VAL A 172 -9.96 8.69 -0.84
N ASP A 173 -10.49 9.05 -2.02
CA ASP A 173 -9.78 9.09 -3.28
C ASP A 173 -8.70 10.17 -3.29
N TRP A 174 -7.43 9.74 -3.34
CA TRP A 174 -6.30 10.67 -3.43
C TRP A 174 -6.05 11.16 -4.87
N GLY A 175 -6.33 10.35 -5.87
CA GLY A 175 -6.16 10.71 -7.28
C GLY A 175 -7.01 11.93 -7.65
N ARG A 176 -8.20 12.04 -7.04
CA ARG A 176 -9.13 13.16 -7.20
C ARG A 176 -8.83 14.31 -6.25
N THR A 177 -8.73 14.02 -4.95
CA THR A 177 -8.56 15.05 -3.91
C THR A 177 -7.12 15.56 -3.79
N GLY A 178 -6.12 14.74 -4.09
CA GLY A 178 -4.70 15.11 -4.01
C GLY A 178 -4.25 16.16 -5.03
N LYS A 179 -5.09 16.47 -6.02
CA LYS A 179 -4.89 17.62 -6.92
C LYS A 179 -5.39 18.93 -6.33
N GLU A 180 -6.30 18.87 -5.36
CA GLU A 180 -6.97 20.02 -4.75
C GLU A 180 -6.51 20.27 -3.32
N LYS A 181 -6.10 19.23 -2.60
CA LYS A 181 -5.70 19.30 -1.18
C LYS A 181 -4.41 18.55 -0.94
N ASP A 182 -3.60 19.03 -0.01
CA ASP A 182 -2.41 18.29 0.46
C ASP A 182 -2.83 17.10 1.37
N LEU A 183 -1.88 16.18 1.57
CA LEU A 183 -2.10 14.97 2.37
C LEU A 183 -2.58 15.29 3.79
N PHE A 184 -2.03 16.33 4.41
CA PHE A 184 -2.35 16.69 5.79
C PHE A 184 -3.80 17.17 5.91
N THR A 185 -4.23 18.04 5.00
CA THR A 185 -5.61 18.54 4.91
C THR A 185 -6.59 17.40 4.67
N SER A 186 -6.27 16.46 3.77
CA SER A 186 -7.13 15.31 3.49
C SER A 186 -7.29 14.38 4.70
N ILE A 187 -6.22 14.15 5.45
CA ILE A 187 -6.28 13.38 6.69
C ILE A 187 -7.15 14.10 7.74
N ILE A 188 -6.98 15.41 7.90
CA ILE A 188 -7.77 16.21 8.85
C ILE A 188 -9.26 16.19 8.50
N ASP A 189 -9.59 16.35 7.22
CA ASP A 189 -10.99 16.31 6.74
C ASP A 189 -11.60 14.94 6.97
N PHE A 190 -10.88 13.86 6.67
CA PHE A 190 -11.32 12.49 6.95
C PHE A 190 -11.67 12.28 8.44
N TYR A 191 -10.87 12.88 9.34
CA TYR A 191 -11.13 12.80 10.77
C TYR A 191 -12.30 13.68 11.22
N LYS A 192 -12.47 14.87 10.64
CA LYS A 192 -13.58 15.76 10.96
C LYS A 192 -14.91 15.17 10.56
N ASP A 193 -14.95 14.59 9.37
CA ASP A 193 -16.17 14.05 8.79
C ASP A 193 -16.60 12.74 9.47
N ASN A 194 -15.66 12.04 10.14
CA ASN A 194 -15.89 10.78 10.84
C ASN A 194 -16.79 9.79 10.07
N ILE A 195 -16.71 9.85 8.74
CA ILE A 195 -17.55 9.04 7.85
C ILE A 195 -17.07 7.60 7.88
N ARG A 196 -17.99 6.69 8.12
CA ARG A 196 -17.71 5.26 8.04
C ARG A 196 -17.18 4.92 6.65
N THR A 197 -16.02 4.29 6.60
CA THR A 197 -15.38 3.84 5.38
C THR A 197 -15.16 2.32 5.43
N ASN A 198 -15.78 1.59 4.53
CA ASN A 198 -15.50 0.18 4.38
C ASN A 198 -14.46 -0.03 3.28
N VAL A 199 -13.49 -0.89 3.58
CA VAL A 199 -12.44 -1.29 2.64
C VAL A 199 -12.58 -2.77 2.37
N TYR A 200 -12.78 -3.13 1.14
CA TYR A 200 -12.88 -4.52 0.69
C TYR A 200 -11.57 -4.92 0.02
N CYS A 201 -10.94 -5.93 0.57
CA CYS A 201 -9.62 -6.42 0.17
C CYS A 201 -9.80 -7.81 -0.44
N PHE A 202 -9.52 -7.95 -1.74
CA PHE A 202 -9.65 -9.21 -2.47
C PHE A 202 -8.28 -9.75 -2.84
N TRP A 203 -7.82 -10.80 -2.13
CA TRP A 203 -6.65 -11.55 -2.53
C TRP A 203 -6.97 -12.35 -3.79
N MET A 204 -6.23 -12.07 -4.85
CA MET A 204 -6.36 -12.78 -6.12
C MET A 204 -5.42 -13.99 -6.17
N GLU A 205 -5.58 -14.85 -7.18
CA GLU A 205 -4.66 -15.95 -7.41
C GLU A 205 -3.23 -15.47 -7.64
N PRO A 206 -2.23 -16.11 -7.00
CA PRO A 206 -0.83 -15.77 -7.20
C PRO A 206 -0.42 -15.93 -8.66
N MET A 207 0.45 -15.06 -9.15
CA MET A 207 0.91 -15.05 -10.51
C MET A 207 2.41 -15.37 -10.58
N LYS A 208 2.77 -16.34 -11.41
CA LYS A 208 4.16 -16.60 -11.82
C LYS A 208 4.49 -15.80 -13.05
N VAL A 209 5.71 -15.29 -13.12
CA VAL A 209 6.24 -14.58 -14.30
C VAL A 209 7.40 -15.40 -14.87
N GLY A 210 7.24 -15.91 -16.07
CA GLY A 210 8.27 -16.65 -16.78
C GLY A 210 9.23 -15.72 -17.56
N PRO A 211 10.34 -16.26 -18.09
CA PRO A 211 11.28 -15.49 -18.89
C PRO A 211 10.62 -14.81 -20.10
N GLY A 212 10.81 -13.50 -20.25
CA GLY A 212 10.21 -12.70 -21.33
C GLY A 212 8.74 -12.32 -21.13
N GLU A 213 8.09 -12.77 -20.04
CA GLU A 213 6.65 -12.56 -19.84
C GLU A 213 6.29 -11.30 -19.04
N ALA A 214 7.27 -10.57 -18.53
CA ALA A 214 7.03 -9.47 -17.58
C ALA A 214 5.98 -8.45 -18.08
N GLN A 215 6.03 -8.03 -19.36
CA GLN A 215 5.05 -7.09 -19.92
C GLN A 215 3.66 -7.73 -20.05
N MET A 216 3.59 -8.91 -20.63
CA MET A 216 2.32 -9.63 -20.80
C MET A 216 1.62 -9.85 -19.44
N LYS A 217 2.38 -10.22 -18.42
CA LYS A 217 1.85 -10.43 -17.06
C LYS A 217 1.43 -9.15 -16.36
N ALA A 218 2.10 -8.04 -16.65
CA ALA A 218 1.67 -6.72 -16.15
C ALA A 218 0.31 -6.32 -16.76
N ASP A 219 0.16 -6.49 -18.08
CA ASP A 219 -1.09 -6.16 -18.77
C ASP A 219 -2.23 -7.12 -18.40
N GLU A 220 -1.93 -8.40 -18.21
CA GLU A 220 -2.89 -9.41 -17.73
C GLU A 220 -3.41 -9.05 -16.34
N LEU A 221 -2.50 -8.74 -15.41
CA LEU A 221 -2.87 -8.39 -14.04
C LEU A 221 -3.66 -7.09 -13.99
N HIS A 222 -3.22 -6.06 -14.73
CA HIS A 222 -3.93 -4.79 -14.83
C HIS A 222 -5.40 -4.99 -15.26
N LYS A 223 -5.63 -5.74 -16.36
CA LYS A 223 -6.97 -6.04 -16.85
C LYS A 223 -7.82 -6.78 -15.80
N LYS A 224 -7.24 -7.79 -15.13
CA LYS A 224 -7.94 -8.55 -14.09
C LYS A 224 -8.34 -7.66 -12.91
N MET A 225 -7.43 -6.84 -12.40
CA MET A 225 -7.71 -5.93 -11.27
C MET A 225 -8.75 -4.88 -11.65
N LEU A 226 -8.68 -4.31 -12.85
CA LEU A 226 -9.64 -3.33 -13.34
C LEU A 226 -11.07 -3.90 -13.39
N ILE A 227 -11.23 -5.18 -13.78
CA ILE A 227 -12.54 -5.86 -13.76
C ILE A 227 -13.11 -5.92 -12.35
N TYR A 228 -12.31 -6.22 -11.33
CA TYR A 228 -12.75 -6.23 -9.93
C TYR A 228 -13.21 -4.83 -9.50
N ILE A 229 -12.39 -3.80 -9.79
CA ILE A 229 -12.69 -2.41 -9.45
C ILE A 229 -14.01 -1.96 -10.10
N LYS A 230 -14.16 -2.18 -11.41
CA LYS A 230 -15.37 -1.78 -12.15
C LYS A 230 -16.63 -2.53 -11.71
N ARG A 231 -16.51 -3.80 -11.31
CA ARG A 231 -17.65 -4.57 -10.76
C ARG A 231 -18.07 -4.07 -9.38
N PHE A 232 -17.13 -3.64 -8.57
CA PHE A 232 -17.41 -3.12 -7.23
C PHE A 232 -18.15 -1.77 -7.28
N GLU A 233 -17.87 -0.94 -8.28
CA GLU A 233 -18.46 0.39 -8.44
C GLU A 233 -19.84 0.41 -9.09
N ARG A 234 -20.28 -0.69 -9.72
CA ARG A 234 -21.64 -0.74 -10.23
C ARG A 234 -22.60 -0.63 -9.04
N PRO A 235 -23.62 0.25 -9.11
CA PRO A 235 -24.71 0.24 -8.17
C PRO A 235 -25.19 -1.20 -8.07
N ARG A 236 -25.31 -1.73 -6.86
CA ARG A 236 -26.01 -2.97 -6.64
C ARG A 236 -27.47 -2.62 -6.97
N ASP A 237 -27.94 -3.01 -8.15
CA ASP A 237 -29.35 -2.94 -8.47
C ASP A 237 -30.05 -3.68 -7.34
N GLU A 238 -30.82 -2.92 -6.55
CA GLU A 238 -31.68 -3.41 -5.48
C GLU A 238 -32.80 -4.28 -6.04
#